data_0a18b51023bd99b3e61ae901e659d36c
#
_entry.id   0a18b51023bd99b3e61ae901e659d36c
#
_cell.length_a   1.000
_cell.length_b   1.000
_cell.length_c   1.000
_cell.angle_alpha   90.00
_cell.angle_beta   90.00
_cell.angle_gamma   90.00
#
_symmetry.space_group_name_H-M   'P 1'
#
loop_
_entity.id
_entity.type
_entity.pdbx_description
1 polymer ?
#
loop_
_entity_poly.entity_id
_entity_poly.type
_entity_poly.pdbx_seq_one_letter_code
_entity_poly.pdbx_strand_id
1 'polypeptide(L)'
;MDITLDKKNSTEAFIKIKLKENDYQPKVEEKIKDYSRKANLKGFRPGKVPNSLIRKMYGKSILVEEINHLLAHSLTDYLKEQDLQILGEPLPDLEKTKNIDWDNQKEFEFEYNIGFANDFKYDLSKIKKVQQYEIKIDDKTLNETIENLRIQHGAMTNPEITEESDSIFGEFSDENGEITNKSLLLIVNIEKKERKKFIGIKKEDTINFDITKAIKDENYKAQILGIEKEKAAKLKGKITLVVQNINRTIAANIDKDLFNKVFGEGVVKNEKEFKAKVAESITNNYTREAESILWRDIHDKVIDATKMDLPNEFLKRWMLRTNEGKISEKDLDKEYDVYA
;
A
#
# COMPACT_ATOMS: atom_id res chain seq x y z
N MET A 1 28.04 21.98 24.51
CA MET A 1 27.09 20.85 24.38
C MET A 1 27.84 19.56 24.65
N ASP A 2 27.33 18.71 25.53
CA ASP A 2 27.93 17.42 25.88
C ASP A 2 26.97 16.31 25.49
N ILE A 3 27.43 15.33 24.71
CA ILE A 3 26.64 14.15 24.30
C ILE A 3 27.32 12.90 24.84
N THR A 4 26.56 12.07 25.53
CA THR A 4 27.07 10.81 26.10
C THR A 4 26.16 9.64 25.71
N LEU A 5 26.76 8.49 25.43
CA LEU A 5 26.08 7.23 25.12
C LEU A 5 26.24 6.29 26.30
N ASP A 6 25.14 5.97 26.96
CA ASP A 6 25.08 5.00 28.06
C ASP A 6 24.42 3.70 27.56
N LYS A 7 25.20 2.64 27.37
CA LYS A 7 24.66 1.33 26.96
C LYS A 7 23.84 0.71 28.09
N LYS A 8 22.59 0.40 27.81
CA LYS A 8 21.68 -0.31 28.73
C LYS A 8 21.91 -1.82 28.67
N ASN A 9 22.07 -2.35 27.47
CA ASN A 9 22.34 -3.75 27.18
C ASN A 9 23.03 -3.87 25.82
N SER A 10 23.05 -5.07 25.24
CA SER A 10 23.69 -5.36 23.95
C SER A 10 23.00 -4.72 22.74
N THR A 11 21.75 -4.31 22.86
CA THR A 11 20.92 -3.82 21.73
C THR A 11 20.21 -2.49 22.01
N GLU A 12 20.30 -1.97 23.26
CA GLU A 12 19.68 -0.69 23.63
C GLU A 12 20.69 0.22 24.33
N ALA A 13 20.58 1.52 24.08
CA ALA A 13 21.33 2.54 24.78
C ALA A 13 20.52 3.82 24.99
N PHE A 14 20.98 4.66 25.90
CA PHE A 14 20.47 6.00 26.12
C PHE A 14 21.51 7.01 25.63
N ILE A 15 21.04 8.00 24.87
CA ILE A 15 21.84 9.15 24.49
C ILE A 15 21.37 10.32 25.34
N LYS A 16 22.30 10.86 26.16
CA LYS A 16 22.05 12.06 26.95
C LYS A 16 22.70 13.24 26.30
N ILE A 17 21.94 14.30 26.09
CA ILE A 17 22.40 15.57 25.51
C ILE A 17 22.21 16.66 26.53
N LYS A 18 23.32 17.28 26.97
CA LYS A 18 23.34 18.43 27.87
C LYS A 18 23.62 19.71 27.08
N LEU A 19 22.69 20.63 27.12
CA LEU A 19 22.80 21.93 26.49
C LEU A 19 23.02 23.02 27.55
N LYS A 20 24.02 23.88 27.29
CA LYS A 20 24.28 25.08 28.06
C LYS A 20 23.79 26.30 27.28
N GLU A 21 23.54 27.40 27.97
CA GLU A 21 23.05 28.66 27.38
C GLU A 21 23.83 29.06 26.12
N ASN A 22 25.17 28.92 26.14
CA ASN A 22 26.02 29.27 25.02
C ASN A 22 25.82 28.44 23.76
N ASP A 23 25.21 27.25 23.88
CA ASP A 23 25.03 26.33 22.75
C ASP A 23 23.84 26.76 21.86
N TYR A 24 22.79 27.33 22.45
CA TYR A 24 21.54 27.66 21.75
C TYR A 24 21.24 29.16 21.68
N GLN A 25 21.70 29.95 22.65
CA GLN A 25 21.38 31.39 22.79
C GLN A 25 21.73 32.22 21.53
N PRO A 26 22.88 32.03 20.86
CA PRO A 26 23.20 32.77 19.64
C PRO A 26 22.17 32.57 18.52
N LYS A 27 21.68 31.34 18.34
CA LYS A 27 20.65 30.99 17.35
C LYS A 27 19.28 31.57 17.72
N VAL A 28 18.91 31.52 19.00
CA VAL A 28 17.68 32.14 19.50
C VAL A 28 17.70 33.65 19.24
N GLU A 29 18.81 34.32 19.50
CA GLU A 29 18.95 35.78 19.25
C GLU A 29 18.85 36.11 17.75
N GLU A 30 19.49 35.29 16.89
CA GLU A 30 19.39 35.45 15.45
C GLU A 30 17.93 35.31 14.99
N LYS A 31 17.26 34.29 15.46
CA LYS A 31 15.86 34.02 15.13
C LYS A 31 14.93 35.12 15.58
N ILE A 32 15.14 35.68 16.81
CA ILE A 32 14.38 36.81 17.30
C ILE A 32 14.57 38.03 16.40
N LYS A 33 15.79 38.29 15.93
CA LYS A 33 16.07 39.40 14.98
C LYS A 33 15.33 39.18 13.67
N ASP A 34 15.32 37.96 13.16
CA ASP A 34 14.62 37.63 11.93
C ASP A 34 13.11 37.76 12.07
N TYR A 35 12.54 37.29 13.17
CA TYR A 35 11.12 37.52 13.49
C TYR A 35 10.79 39.00 13.58
N SER A 36 11.63 39.79 14.23
CA SER A 36 11.48 41.26 14.33
C SER A 36 11.40 41.92 12.95
N ARG A 37 12.20 41.47 12.01
CA ARG A 37 12.21 41.97 10.61
C ARG A 37 10.98 41.55 9.79
N LYS A 38 10.44 40.39 10.07
CA LYS A 38 9.31 39.82 9.30
C LYS A 38 7.96 40.10 9.93
N ALA A 39 7.92 40.44 11.23
CA ALA A 39 6.70 40.65 11.98
C ALA A 39 5.89 41.86 11.49
N ASN A 40 4.59 41.67 11.35
CA ASN A 40 3.63 42.73 11.06
C ASN A 40 2.66 42.85 12.24
N LEU A 41 2.94 43.78 13.14
CA LEU A 41 2.14 44.01 14.35
C LEU A 41 1.48 45.38 14.30
N LYS A 42 0.20 45.44 14.71
CA LYS A 42 -0.52 46.73 14.82
C LYS A 42 0.24 47.72 15.70
N GLY A 43 0.47 48.90 15.20
CA GLY A 43 1.20 49.98 15.92
C GLY A 43 2.70 50.03 15.58
N PHE A 44 3.23 49.14 14.80
CA PHE A 44 4.63 49.16 14.36
C PHE A 44 4.73 49.12 12.81
N ARG A 45 5.71 49.84 12.30
CA ARG A 45 6.05 49.75 10.87
C ARG A 45 6.63 48.38 10.57
N PRO A 46 6.22 47.69 9.45
CA PRO A 46 6.78 46.40 9.05
C PRO A 46 8.31 46.40 9.08
N GLY A 47 8.90 45.40 9.74
CA GLY A 47 10.34 45.28 9.94
C GLY A 47 10.99 46.20 10.98
N LYS A 48 10.20 46.93 11.77
CA LYS A 48 10.67 47.79 12.85
C LYS A 48 10.06 47.44 14.22
N VAL A 49 9.66 46.22 14.40
CA VAL A 49 9.17 45.69 15.69
C VAL A 49 10.37 45.51 16.63
N PRO A 50 10.34 46.02 17.89
CA PRO A 50 11.45 45.88 18.83
C PRO A 50 11.69 44.39 19.18
N ASN A 51 12.96 43.95 19.24
CA ASN A 51 13.33 42.58 19.63
C ASN A 51 12.80 42.20 21.03
N SER A 52 12.74 43.17 21.96
CA SER A 52 12.19 42.95 23.29
C SER A 52 10.71 42.54 23.27
N LEU A 53 9.92 43.09 22.34
CA LEU A 53 8.53 42.75 22.17
C LEU A 53 8.37 41.35 21.56
N ILE A 54 9.18 41.03 20.53
CA ILE A 54 9.21 39.70 19.96
C ILE A 54 9.60 38.65 21.00
N ARG A 55 10.64 38.95 21.81
CA ARG A 55 11.06 38.07 22.90
C ARG A 55 9.94 37.83 23.90
N LYS A 56 9.20 38.87 24.26
CA LYS A 56 8.07 38.75 25.20
C LYS A 56 6.91 37.92 24.62
N MET A 57 6.63 38.05 23.31
CA MET A 57 5.50 37.36 22.67
C MET A 57 5.83 35.94 22.21
N TYR A 58 7.03 35.72 21.69
CA TYR A 58 7.40 34.50 21.00
C TYR A 58 8.69 33.86 21.52
N GLY A 59 9.37 34.45 22.49
CA GLY A 59 10.68 34.01 22.95
C GLY A 59 10.72 32.56 23.39
N LYS A 60 9.71 32.12 24.14
CA LYS A 60 9.59 30.73 24.60
C LYS A 60 9.42 29.74 23.41
N SER A 61 8.55 30.07 22.47
CA SER A 61 8.34 29.21 21.27
C SER A 61 9.59 29.14 20.43
N ILE A 62 10.27 30.28 20.24
CA ILE A 62 11.54 30.34 19.49
C ILE A 62 12.63 29.54 20.20
N LEU A 63 12.73 29.64 21.52
CA LEU A 63 13.69 28.85 22.31
C LEU A 63 13.46 27.35 22.14
N VAL A 64 12.22 26.89 22.29
CA VAL A 64 11.86 25.46 22.13
C VAL A 64 12.13 24.99 20.70
N GLU A 65 11.79 25.78 19.68
CA GLU A 65 12.04 25.47 18.28
C GLU A 65 13.54 25.31 18.00
N GLU A 66 14.38 26.27 18.42
CA GLU A 66 15.81 26.24 18.17
C GLU A 66 16.52 25.13 18.95
N ILE A 67 16.08 24.83 20.19
CA ILE A 67 16.59 23.69 20.94
C ILE A 67 16.24 22.38 20.22
N ASN A 68 15.00 22.20 19.74
CA ASN A 68 14.60 21.01 19.01
C ASN A 68 15.40 20.83 17.72
N HIS A 69 15.65 21.91 16.98
CA HIS A 69 16.52 21.87 15.80
C HIS A 69 17.94 21.45 16.13
N LEU A 70 18.50 22.03 17.19
CA LEU A 70 19.84 21.71 17.64
C LEU A 70 19.96 20.25 18.08
N LEU A 71 18.99 19.75 18.83
CA LEU A 71 18.93 18.35 19.27
C LEU A 71 18.85 17.38 18.09
N ALA A 72 17.96 17.66 17.12
CA ALA A 72 17.80 16.80 15.94
C ALA A 72 19.09 16.68 15.11
N HIS A 73 19.75 17.81 14.86
CA HIS A 73 21.03 17.81 14.13
C HIS A 73 22.13 17.10 14.92
N SER A 74 22.31 17.47 16.18
CA SER A 74 23.38 16.92 17.00
C SER A 74 23.22 15.42 17.26
N LEU A 75 22.00 14.96 17.43
CA LEU A 75 21.69 13.54 17.59
C LEU A 75 22.03 12.77 16.31
N THR A 76 21.60 13.30 15.14
CA THR A 76 21.88 12.67 13.84
C THR A 76 23.39 12.60 13.56
N ASP A 77 24.11 13.68 13.82
CA ASP A 77 25.56 13.74 13.58
C ASP A 77 26.30 12.80 14.53
N TYR A 78 25.94 12.80 15.82
CA TYR A 78 26.52 11.90 16.81
C TYR A 78 26.31 10.43 16.45
N LEU A 79 25.10 10.06 16.01
CA LEU A 79 24.78 8.68 15.64
C LEU A 79 25.57 8.20 14.43
N LYS A 80 25.82 9.09 13.45
CA LYS A 80 26.67 8.80 12.29
C LYS A 80 28.13 8.56 12.71
N GLU A 81 28.65 9.34 13.66
CA GLU A 81 30.01 9.19 14.16
C GLU A 81 30.24 7.88 14.93
N GLN A 82 29.20 7.36 15.59
CA GLN A 82 29.28 6.13 16.38
C GLN A 82 29.22 4.83 15.56
N ASP A 83 28.98 4.92 14.24
CA ASP A 83 28.84 3.74 13.34
C ASP A 83 27.84 2.69 13.85
N LEU A 84 26.81 3.14 14.56
CA LEU A 84 25.76 2.27 15.11
C LEU A 84 24.67 2.05 14.07
N GLN A 85 24.36 0.78 13.79
CA GLN A 85 23.21 0.42 12.96
C GLN A 85 21.93 0.52 13.78
N ILE A 86 21.30 1.69 13.75
CA ILE A 86 20.11 1.97 14.55
C ILE A 86 18.89 1.35 13.88
N LEU A 87 18.05 0.74 14.69
CA LEU A 87 16.75 0.20 14.31
C LEU A 87 15.63 1.14 14.80
N GLY A 88 14.90 1.73 13.87
CA GLY A 88 13.90 2.74 14.17
C GLY A 88 14.50 4.12 14.47
N GLU A 89 13.67 5.05 14.93
CA GLU A 89 14.08 6.42 15.29
C GLU A 89 14.34 6.54 16.80
N PRO A 90 15.28 7.38 17.24
CA PRO A 90 15.50 7.65 18.65
C PRO A 90 14.23 8.12 19.35
N LEU A 91 13.87 7.50 20.45
CA LEU A 91 12.68 7.83 21.24
C LEU A 91 13.05 8.76 22.40
N PRO A 92 12.55 10.03 22.42
CA PRO A 92 12.78 10.91 23.55
C PRO A 92 12.07 10.41 24.81
N ASP A 93 12.74 10.53 25.95
CA ASP A 93 12.15 10.31 27.27
C ASP A 93 11.28 11.51 27.67
N LEU A 94 9.97 11.35 27.44
CA LEU A 94 9.01 12.43 27.71
C LEU A 94 8.81 12.68 29.21
N GLU A 95 9.06 11.70 30.07
CA GLU A 95 8.89 11.90 31.53
C GLU A 95 9.94 12.88 32.05
N LYS A 96 11.18 12.79 31.55
CA LYS A 96 12.25 13.72 31.93
C LYS A 96 12.03 15.13 31.39
N THR A 97 11.36 15.25 30.24
CA THR A 97 11.11 16.57 29.62
C THR A 97 9.87 17.30 30.16
N LYS A 98 8.94 16.58 30.84
CA LYS A 98 7.72 17.20 31.41
C LYS A 98 7.98 18.34 32.41
N ASN A 99 9.06 18.26 33.11
CA ASN A 99 9.36 19.21 34.22
C ASN A 99 10.36 20.30 33.84
N ILE A 100 10.62 20.52 32.54
CA ILE A 100 11.53 21.55 32.06
C ILE A 100 10.89 22.93 32.26
N ASP A 101 11.55 23.78 33.05
CA ASP A 101 11.17 25.22 33.19
C ASP A 101 11.83 26.03 32.07
N TRP A 102 11.10 26.15 30.95
CA TRP A 102 11.55 26.90 29.76
C TRP A 102 11.68 28.43 30.01
N ASP A 103 11.19 28.94 31.09
CA ASP A 103 11.20 30.38 31.37
C ASP A 103 12.43 30.79 32.22
N ASN A 104 12.90 29.92 33.14
CA ASN A 104 13.96 30.26 34.08
C ASN A 104 15.21 29.36 33.94
N GLN A 105 15.07 28.18 33.38
CA GLN A 105 16.18 27.22 33.23
C GLN A 105 17.10 27.63 32.09
N LYS A 106 18.42 27.53 32.31
CA LYS A 106 19.46 27.86 31.31
C LYS A 106 20.24 26.65 30.81
N GLU A 107 20.20 25.57 31.53
CA GLU A 107 20.81 24.31 31.16
C GLU A 107 19.73 23.27 31.01
N PHE A 108 19.75 22.54 29.89
CA PHE A 108 18.75 21.55 29.56
C PHE A 108 19.41 20.19 29.38
N GLU A 109 18.75 19.14 29.85
CA GLU A 109 19.17 17.77 29.66
C GLU A 109 18.05 16.99 28.97
N PHE A 110 18.39 16.31 27.86
CA PHE A 110 17.49 15.48 27.09
C PHE A 110 18.05 14.07 27.02
N GLU A 111 17.16 13.10 27.11
CA GLU A 111 17.53 11.70 26.99
C GLU A 111 16.71 11.04 25.87
N TYR A 112 17.41 10.29 25.02
CA TYR A 112 16.82 9.53 23.94
C TYR A 112 17.18 8.06 24.11
N ASN A 113 16.18 7.19 23.99
CA ASN A 113 16.40 5.77 23.93
C ASN A 113 16.60 5.37 22.46
N ILE A 114 17.61 4.55 22.18
CA ILE A 114 17.90 4.01 20.87
C ILE A 114 17.98 2.48 20.93
N GLY A 115 17.47 1.84 19.87
CA GLY A 115 17.70 0.43 19.60
C GLY A 115 18.68 0.27 18.45
N PHE A 116 19.57 -0.69 18.54
CA PHE A 116 20.55 -0.99 17.49
C PHE A 116 20.76 -2.50 17.36
N ALA A 117 21.18 -2.91 16.16
CA ALA A 117 21.54 -4.30 15.92
C ALA A 117 22.98 -4.54 16.40
N ASN A 118 23.19 -5.66 17.05
CA ASN A 118 24.56 -6.13 17.31
C ASN A 118 25.20 -6.63 16.02
N ASP A 119 26.55 -6.66 16.01
CA ASP A 119 27.28 -7.40 14.98
C ASP A 119 26.83 -8.86 14.98
N PHE A 120 26.30 -9.31 13.87
CA PHE A 120 25.91 -10.71 13.69
C PHE A 120 26.72 -11.37 12.58
N LYS A 121 26.95 -12.67 12.72
CA LYS A 121 27.62 -13.48 11.70
C LYS A 121 26.59 -14.40 11.07
N TYR A 122 26.50 -14.35 9.75
CA TYR A 122 25.70 -15.29 8.98
C TYR A 122 26.59 -16.38 8.36
N ASP A 123 26.07 -17.57 8.24
CA ASP A 123 26.77 -18.72 7.67
C ASP A 123 25.90 -19.38 6.59
N LEU A 124 26.13 -19.01 5.35
CA LEU A 124 25.37 -19.53 4.21
C LEU A 124 25.52 -21.04 4.03
N SER A 125 26.55 -21.68 4.59
CA SER A 125 26.74 -23.13 4.52
C SER A 125 25.66 -23.90 5.30
N LYS A 126 25.00 -23.25 6.24
CA LYS A 126 23.87 -23.82 7.02
C LYS A 126 22.57 -23.86 6.26
N ILE A 127 22.46 -23.10 5.17
CA ILE A 127 21.24 -23.06 4.34
C ILE A 127 21.20 -24.36 3.54
N LYS A 128 20.29 -25.26 3.92
CA LYS A 128 20.09 -26.52 3.21
C LYS A 128 19.04 -26.31 2.12
N LYS A 129 19.36 -26.80 0.91
CA LYS A 129 18.46 -26.96 -0.25
C LYS A 129 17.35 -25.89 -0.36
N VAL A 130 17.55 -24.94 -1.23
CA VAL A 130 16.48 -24.06 -1.71
C VAL A 130 15.90 -24.67 -2.97
N GLN A 131 14.60 -24.67 -3.12
CA GLN A 131 13.91 -25.25 -4.28
C GLN A 131 13.83 -24.20 -5.39
N GLN A 132 14.35 -24.54 -6.56
CA GLN A 132 14.19 -23.72 -7.75
C GLN A 132 13.14 -24.34 -8.65
N TYR A 133 12.21 -23.54 -9.17
CA TYR A 133 11.15 -23.97 -10.08
C TYR A 133 11.52 -23.65 -11.52
N GLU A 134 11.44 -24.66 -12.40
CA GLU A 134 11.52 -24.49 -13.84
C GLU A 134 10.10 -24.41 -14.39
N ILE A 135 9.82 -23.35 -15.15
CA ILE A 135 8.48 -23.11 -15.70
C ILE A 135 8.38 -23.75 -17.08
N LYS A 136 7.43 -24.66 -17.24
CA LYS A 136 7.07 -25.29 -18.52
C LYS A 136 5.61 -24.97 -18.84
N ILE A 137 5.40 -24.35 -19.98
CA ILE A 137 4.06 -24.00 -20.46
C ILE A 137 3.52 -25.17 -21.26
N ASP A 138 2.31 -25.61 -20.93
CA ASP A 138 1.58 -26.60 -21.72
C ASP A 138 0.76 -25.91 -22.83
N ASP A 139 0.40 -26.72 -23.83
CA ASP A 139 -0.38 -26.25 -24.99
C ASP A 139 -1.75 -25.71 -24.57
N LYS A 140 -2.32 -26.19 -23.48
CA LYS A 140 -3.60 -25.74 -22.97
C LYS A 140 -3.50 -24.30 -22.51
N THR A 141 -2.55 -23.98 -21.65
CA THR A 141 -2.32 -22.60 -21.13
C THR A 141 -2.01 -21.64 -22.27
N LEU A 142 -1.20 -22.08 -23.25
CA LEU A 142 -0.89 -21.28 -24.43
C LEU A 142 -2.15 -20.94 -25.23
N ASN A 143 -2.99 -21.95 -25.53
CA ASN A 143 -4.19 -21.78 -26.33
C ASN A 143 -5.25 -20.93 -25.58
N GLU A 144 -5.42 -21.13 -24.29
CA GLU A 144 -6.32 -20.31 -23.45
C GLU A 144 -5.86 -18.84 -23.45
N THR A 145 -4.57 -18.58 -23.33
CA THR A 145 -4.03 -17.22 -23.40
C THR A 145 -4.25 -16.57 -24.76
N ILE A 146 -4.03 -17.31 -25.83
CA ILE A 146 -4.27 -16.82 -27.20
C ILE A 146 -5.76 -16.49 -27.38
N GLU A 147 -6.67 -17.35 -26.91
CA GLU A 147 -8.10 -17.11 -27.02
C GLU A 147 -8.52 -15.86 -26.19
N ASN A 148 -7.97 -15.69 -25.01
CA ASN A 148 -8.20 -14.48 -24.20
C ASN A 148 -7.71 -13.22 -24.94
N LEU A 149 -6.54 -13.26 -25.57
CA LEU A 149 -6.03 -12.15 -26.40
C LEU A 149 -6.95 -11.86 -27.59
N ARG A 150 -7.46 -12.90 -28.25
CA ARG A 150 -8.41 -12.76 -29.36
C ARG A 150 -9.71 -12.06 -28.91
N ILE A 151 -10.24 -12.46 -27.76
CA ILE A 151 -11.43 -11.84 -27.16
C ILE A 151 -11.15 -10.39 -26.76
N GLN A 152 -10.04 -10.13 -26.10
CA GLN A 152 -9.63 -8.80 -25.63
C GLN A 152 -9.47 -7.79 -26.79
N HIS A 153 -8.92 -8.25 -27.92
CA HIS A 153 -8.70 -7.41 -29.12
C HIS A 153 -9.77 -7.60 -30.19
N GLY A 154 -10.86 -8.27 -29.82
CA GLY A 154 -12.00 -8.53 -30.71
C GLY A 154 -12.85 -7.28 -30.98
N ALA A 155 -13.80 -7.43 -31.87
CA ALA A 155 -14.77 -6.38 -32.20
C ALA A 155 -16.08 -6.60 -31.42
N MET A 156 -16.60 -5.56 -30.83
CA MET A 156 -17.92 -5.59 -30.21
C MET A 156 -19.00 -5.33 -31.26
N THR A 157 -20.01 -6.17 -31.29
CA THR A 157 -21.18 -6.04 -32.16
C THR A 157 -22.46 -6.09 -31.33
N ASN A 158 -23.54 -5.59 -31.88
CA ASN A 158 -24.85 -5.57 -31.23
C ASN A 158 -25.84 -6.43 -32.04
N PRO A 159 -25.90 -7.74 -31.79
CA PRO A 159 -26.78 -8.64 -32.48
C PRO A 159 -28.25 -8.40 -32.06
N GLU A 160 -29.19 -8.83 -32.91
CA GLU A 160 -30.63 -8.72 -32.61
C GLU A 160 -31.07 -9.75 -31.57
N ILE A 161 -30.39 -10.89 -31.48
CA ILE A 161 -30.79 -12.04 -30.64
C ILE A 161 -29.60 -12.52 -29.85
N THR A 162 -29.82 -12.81 -28.57
CA THR A 162 -28.78 -13.26 -27.66
C THR A 162 -28.36 -14.72 -27.89
N GLU A 163 -27.05 -14.97 -27.75
CA GLU A 163 -26.41 -16.28 -27.67
C GLU A 163 -25.69 -16.46 -26.32
N GLU A 164 -25.17 -17.68 -26.05
CA GLU A 164 -24.58 -18.00 -24.74
C GLU A 164 -23.35 -17.16 -24.38
N SER A 165 -22.58 -16.71 -25.37
CA SER A 165 -21.36 -15.90 -25.20
C SER A 165 -21.63 -14.40 -25.03
N ASP A 166 -22.88 -13.97 -25.17
CA ASP A 166 -23.23 -12.57 -25.17
C ASP A 166 -23.35 -11.96 -23.76
N SER A 167 -23.36 -10.67 -23.74
CA SER A 167 -23.74 -9.89 -22.56
C SER A 167 -24.97 -9.04 -22.87
N ILE A 168 -25.85 -8.93 -21.88
CA ILE A 168 -27.09 -8.13 -21.92
C ILE A 168 -26.91 -6.88 -21.09
N PHE A 169 -26.97 -5.73 -21.71
CA PHE A 169 -27.11 -4.46 -21.00
C PHE A 169 -28.58 -4.15 -20.82
N GLY A 170 -29.01 -3.94 -19.59
CA GLY A 170 -30.42 -3.68 -19.32
C GLY A 170 -30.65 -3.13 -17.92
N GLU A 171 -31.93 -2.85 -17.66
CA GLU A 171 -32.42 -2.34 -16.38
C GLU A 171 -32.97 -3.49 -15.53
N PHE A 172 -32.39 -3.65 -14.36
CA PHE A 172 -32.81 -4.62 -13.37
C PHE A 172 -33.74 -3.94 -12.35
N SER A 173 -34.86 -4.57 -12.03
CA SER A 173 -35.76 -4.13 -10.96
C SER A 173 -36.27 -5.32 -10.15
N ASP A 174 -36.51 -5.13 -8.87
CA ASP A 174 -37.24 -6.10 -8.03
C ASP A 174 -38.74 -5.88 -8.12
N GLU A 175 -39.50 -6.82 -7.57
CA GLU A 175 -40.98 -6.78 -7.59
C GLU A 175 -41.57 -5.56 -6.83
N ASN A 176 -40.81 -5.01 -5.87
CA ASN A 176 -41.25 -3.89 -5.03
C ASN A 176 -40.81 -2.52 -5.56
N GLY A 177 -39.93 -2.46 -6.56
CA GLY A 177 -39.32 -1.24 -7.08
C GLY A 177 -38.29 -0.58 -6.15
N GLU A 178 -37.82 -1.29 -5.13
CA GLU A 178 -36.78 -0.79 -4.21
C GLU A 178 -35.37 -0.90 -4.82
N ILE A 179 -35.20 -1.85 -5.73
CA ILE A 179 -33.93 -2.06 -6.46
C ILE A 179 -34.18 -1.69 -7.92
N THR A 180 -33.47 -0.70 -8.41
CA THR A 180 -33.43 -0.35 -9.84
C THR A 180 -32.00 -0.01 -10.22
N ASN A 181 -31.42 -0.76 -11.14
CA ASN A 181 -30.06 -0.52 -11.61
C ASN A 181 -29.87 -0.90 -13.07
N LYS A 182 -29.04 -0.12 -13.79
CA LYS A 182 -28.65 -0.42 -15.17
C LYS A 182 -27.26 -1.03 -15.16
N SER A 183 -27.15 -2.26 -15.62
CA SER A 183 -25.90 -2.99 -15.58
C SER A 183 -25.77 -3.97 -16.73
N LEU A 184 -24.56 -4.54 -16.86
CA LEU A 184 -24.21 -5.54 -17.86
C LEU A 184 -24.24 -6.93 -17.22
N LEU A 185 -25.09 -7.81 -17.77
CA LEU A 185 -25.20 -9.21 -17.41
C LEU A 185 -24.46 -10.08 -18.44
N LEU A 186 -23.41 -10.74 -18.01
CA LEU A 186 -22.72 -11.75 -18.81
C LEU A 186 -23.49 -13.08 -18.74
N ILE A 187 -24.00 -13.59 -19.85
CA ILE A 187 -24.79 -14.82 -19.86
C ILE A 187 -23.95 -16.02 -19.35
N VAL A 188 -22.65 -16.02 -19.59
CA VAL A 188 -21.75 -17.05 -19.10
C VAL A 188 -21.64 -17.12 -17.57
N ASN A 189 -21.93 -16.04 -16.86
CA ASN A 189 -21.93 -15.97 -15.40
C ASN A 189 -23.24 -16.46 -14.77
N ILE A 190 -24.23 -16.76 -15.59
CA ILE A 190 -25.50 -17.35 -15.14
C ILE A 190 -25.31 -18.88 -14.97
N GLU A 191 -25.93 -19.45 -13.94
CA GLU A 191 -25.96 -20.89 -13.72
C GLU A 191 -26.48 -21.64 -14.96
N LYS A 192 -25.77 -22.71 -15.38
CA LYS A 192 -26.05 -23.45 -16.64
C LYS A 192 -27.52 -23.82 -16.82
N LYS A 193 -28.23 -24.16 -15.72
CA LYS A 193 -29.64 -24.56 -15.77
C LYS A 193 -30.57 -23.38 -16.13
N GLU A 194 -30.18 -22.17 -15.77
CA GLU A 194 -30.97 -20.96 -15.98
C GLU A 194 -30.61 -20.23 -17.28
N ARG A 195 -29.43 -20.45 -17.86
CA ARG A 195 -28.93 -19.75 -19.09
C ARG A 195 -29.91 -19.83 -20.26
N LYS A 196 -30.61 -20.92 -20.41
CA LYS A 196 -31.57 -21.10 -21.50
C LYS A 196 -32.64 -20.02 -21.56
N LYS A 197 -32.94 -19.38 -20.42
CA LYS A 197 -33.93 -18.27 -20.35
C LYS A 197 -33.39 -16.98 -20.92
N PHE A 198 -32.08 -16.86 -21.10
CA PHE A 198 -31.39 -15.67 -21.57
C PHE A 198 -30.86 -15.81 -23.00
N ILE A 199 -31.11 -16.94 -23.65
CA ILE A 199 -30.73 -17.22 -25.04
C ILE A 199 -31.95 -16.99 -25.92
N GLY A 200 -31.77 -16.40 -27.09
CA GLY A 200 -32.85 -16.09 -28.04
C GLY A 200 -33.67 -14.83 -27.68
N ILE A 201 -33.19 -14.01 -26.76
CA ILE A 201 -33.81 -12.80 -26.30
C ILE A 201 -33.48 -11.64 -27.23
N LYS A 202 -34.41 -10.73 -27.43
CA LYS A 202 -34.27 -9.53 -28.26
C LYS A 202 -34.17 -8.26 -27.41
N LYS A 203 -33.72 -7.21 -28.06
CA LYS A 203 -33.82 -5.86 -27.50
C LYS A 203 -35.29 -5.51 -27.16
N GLU A 204 -35.50 -4.85 -26.02
CA GLU A 204 -36.81 -4.47 -25.45
C GLU A 204 -37.60 -5.65 -24.83
N ASP A 205 -37.09 -6.88 -24.90
CA ASP A 205 -37.69 -8.01 -24.17
C ASP A 205 -37.54 -7.83 -22.65
N THR A 206 -38.49 -8.41 -21.94
CA THR A 206 -38.48 -8.43 -20.46
C THR A 206 -38.34 -9.86 -19.95
N ILE A 207 -37.33 -10.09 -19.10
CA ILE A 207 -37.04 -11.41 -18.54
C ILE A 207 -37.31 -11.37 -17.03
N ASN A 208 -38.14 -12.28 -16.54
CA ASN A 208 -38.33 -12.48 -15.10
C ASN A 208 -37.62 -13.76 -14.67
N PHE A 209 -36.71 -13.63 -13.71
CA PHE A 209 -35.91 -14.77 -13.22
C PHE A 209 -35.66 -14.69 -11.71
N ASP A 210 -35.42 -15.84 -11.12
CA ASP A 210 -35.04 -15.96 -9.71
C ASP A 210 -33.54 -15.69 -9.59
N ILE A 211 -33.19 -14.60 -8.89
CA ILE A 211 -31.80 -14.12 -8.77
C ILE A 211 -30.91 -15.13 -8.06
N THR A 212 -31.45 -15.87 -7.07
CA THR A 212 -30.69 -16.84 -6.29
C THR A 212 -30.39 -18.12 -7.06
N LYS A 213 -31.22 -18.46 -8.07
CA LYS A 213 -31.00 -19.60 -8.96
C LYS A 213 -30.11 -19.24 -10.11
N ALA A 214 -30.24 -18.02 -10.61
CA ALA A 214 -29.50 -17.56 -11.79
C ALA A 214 -28.05 -17.18 -11.45
N ILE A 215 -27.80 -16.53 -10.31
CA ILE A 215 -26.49 -16.01 -9.95
C ILE A 215 -26.17 -16.40 -8.51
N LYS A 216 -25.09 -17.19 -8.33
CA LYS A 216 -24.63 -17.62 -7.02
C LYS A 216 -23.56 -16.75 -6.41
N ASP A 217 -22.74 -16.11 -7.26
CA ASP A 217 -21.70 -15.19 -6.80
C ASP A 217 -22.35 -13.92 -6.21
N GLU A 218 -22.17 -13.73 -4.91
CA GLU A 218 -22.74 -12.60 -4.16
C GLU A 218 -22.13 -11.26 -4.59
N ASN A 219 -20.84 -11.22 -4.96
CA ASN A 219 -20.19 -10.00 -5.42
C ASN A 219 -20.74 -9.60 -6.78
N TYR A 220 -20.85 -10.57 -7.70
CA TYR A 220 -21.42 -10.33 -9.03
C TYR A 220 -22.90 -9.91 -8.93
N LYS A 221 -23.67 -10.54 -8.03
CA LYS A 221 -25.06 -10.18 -7.75
C LYS A 221 -25.15 -8.74 -7.22
N ALA A 222 -24.30 -8.36 -6.27
CA ALA A 222 -24.24 -7.00 -5.74
C ALA A 222 -23.91 -5.97 -6.85
N GLN A 223 -22.96 -6.29 -7.70
CA GLN A 223 -22.52 -5.44 -8.80
C GLN A 223 -23.63 -5.17 -9.81
N ILE A 224 -24.32 -6.22 -10.31
CA ILE A 224 -25.39 -6.05 -11.31
C ILE A 224 -26.62 -5.35 -10.77
N LEU A 225 -26.94 -5.52 -9.49
CA LEU A 225 -28.10 -4.89 -8.84
C LEU A 225 -27.77 -3.53 -8.24
N GLY A 226 -26.51 -3.12 -8.19
CA GLY A 226 -26.08 -1.84 -7.61
C GLY A 226 -26.32 -1.74 -6.09
N ILE A 227 -26.24 -2.86 -5.37
CA ILE A 227 -26.50 -2.93 -3.93
C ILE A 227 -25.26 -3.45 -3.16
N GLU A 228 -25.24 -3.24 -1.85
CA GLU A 228 -24.16 -3.75 -0.99
C GLU A 228 -24.16 -5.29 -0.96
N LYS A 229 -22.97 -5.89 -0.83
CA LYS A 229 -22.78 -7.35 -0.79
C LYS A 229 -23.63 -8.04 0.27
N GLU A 230 -23.75 -7.44 1.45
CA GLU A 230 -24.52 -7.98 2.56
C GLU A 230 -26.04 -8.03 2.25
N LYS A 231 -26.53 -7.06 1.49
CA LYS A 231 -27.90 -7.03 0.98
C LYS A 231 -28.09 -8.06 -0.14
N ALA A 232 -27.11 -8.18 -1.05
CA ALA A 232 -27.14 -9.15 -2.14
C ALA A 232 -27.16 -10.60 -1.65
N ALA A 233 -26.41 -10.92 -0.56
CA ALA A 233 -26.39 -12.24 0.06
C ALA A 233 -27.75 -12.65 0.64
N LYS A 234 -28.51 -11.70 1.18
CA LYS A 234 -29.85 -11.92 1.79
C LYS A 234 -30.99 -11.83 0.79
N LEU A 235 -30.74 -11.27 -0.40
CA LEU A 235 -31.77 -11.04 -1.41
C LEU A 235 -32.28 -12.37 -1.96
N LYS A 236 -33.60 -12.54 -1.88
CA LYS A 236 -34.34 -13.66 -2.45
C LYS A 236 -35.52 -13.08 -3.24
N GLY A 237 -35.88 -13.74 -4.33
CA GLY A 237 -37.06 -13.33 -5.11
C GLY A 237 -36.76 -13.23 -6.58
N LYS A 238 -37.73 -12.71 -7.30
CA LYS A 238 -37.64 -12.51 -8.74
C LYS A 238 -37.12 -11.13 -9.05
N ILE A 239 -36.27 -11.07 -10.05
CA ILE A 239 -35.80 -9.83 -10.66
C ILE A 239 -36.31 -9.77 -12.07
N THR A 240 -36.74 -8.59 -12.48
CA THR A 240 -37.12 -8.24 -13.83
C THR A 240 -35.93 -7.57 -14.50
N LEU A 241 -35.55 -8.05 -15.68
CA LEU A 241 -34.55 -7.45 -16.55
C LEU A 241 -35.22 -6.98 -17.82
N VAL A 242 -35.16 -5.68 -18.08
CA VAL A 242 -35.58 -5.06 -19.37
C VAL A 242 -34.32 -4.90 -20.22
N VAL A 243 -34.27 -5.58 -21.35
CA VAL A 243 -33.10 -5.61 -22.25
C VAL A 243 -33.03 -4.29 -23.03
N GLN A 244 -31.93 -3.55 -22.85
CA GLN A 244 -31.70 -2.29 -23.58
C GLN A 244 -30.75 -2.48 -24.76
N ASN A 245 -29.74 -3.35 -24.60
CA ASN A 245 -28.80 -3.67 -25.66
C ASN A 245 -28.21 -5.06 -25.45
N ILE A 246 -27.79 -5.66 -26.57
CA ILE A 246 -27.08 -6.96 -26.59
C ILE A 246 -25.68 -6.70 -27.14
N ASN A 247 -24.67 -7.14 -26.42
CA ASN A 247 -23.28 -6.98 -26.85
C ASN A 247 -22.66 -8.37 -27.05
N ARG A 248 -22.09 -8.58 -28.23
CA ARG A 248 -21.33 -9.78 -28.58
C ARG A 248 -19.91 -9.39 -28.94
N THR A 249 -18.94 -10.02 -28.28
CA THR A 249 -17.55 -9.87 -28.68
C THR A 249 -17.20 -10.94 -29.70
N ILE A 250 -16.90 -10.52 -30.91
CA ILE A 250 -16.36 -11.39 -31.95
C ILE A 250 -14.86 -11.43 -31.74
N ALA A 251 -14.32 -12.61 -31.39
CA ALA A 251 -12.90 -12.80 -31.20
C ALA A 251 -12.12 -12.39 -32.47
N ALA A 252 -11.02 -11.67 -32.31
CA ALA A 252 -10.15 -11.27 -33.40
C ALA A 252 -9.60 -12.49 -34.15
N ASN A 253 -9.42 -12.36 -35.45
CA ASN A 253 -8.71 -13.38 -36.23
C ASN A 253 -7.21 -13.42 -35.85
N ILE A 254 -6.60 -14.59 -36.00
CA ILE A 254 -5.16 -14.72 -35.80
C ILE A 254 -4.45 -14.25 -37.08
N ASP A 255 -4.31 -12.94 -37.20
CA ASP A 255 -3.76 -12.26 -38.36
C ASP A 255 -2.84 -11.09 -37.95
N LYS A 256 -2.32 -10.34 -38.93
CA LYS A 256 -1.40 -9.25 -38.70
C LYS A 256 -1.98 -8.15 -37.82
N ASP A 257 -3.29 -7.92 -37.85
CA ASP A 257 -3.93 -6.88 -37.04
C ASP A 257 -3.88 -7.26 -35.57
N LEU A 258 -4.16 -8.52 -35.24
CA LEU A 258 -4.00 -9.03 -33.86
C LEU A 258 -2.54 -9.00 -33.43
N PHE A 259 -1.60 -9.42 -34.29
CA PHE A 259 -0.18 -9.42 -33.97
C PHE A 259 0.32 -8.02 -33.61
N ASN A 260 -0.08 -7.03 -34.42
CA ASN A 260 0.30 -5.63 -34.23
C ASN A 260 -0.34 -5.04 -32.96
N LYS A 261 -1.59 -5.39 -32.66
CA LYS A 261 -2.28 -4.93 -31.43
C LYS A 261 -1.65 -5.49 -30.15
N VAL A 262 -1.15 -6.73 -30.20
CA VAL A 262 -0.58 -7.43 -29.01
C VAL A 262 0.88 -7.07 -28.80
N PHE A 263 1.69 -7.05 -29.86
CA PHE A 263 3.15 -6.93 -29.75
C PHE A 263 3.73 -5.66 -30.40
N GLY A 264 2.91 -4.88 -31.10
CA GLY A 264 3.37 -3.73 -31.86
C GLY A 264 3.64 -4.04 -33.34
N GLU A 265 3.69 -3.00 -34.17
CA GLU A 265 3.84 -3.11 -35.60
C GLU A 265 5.14 -3.81 -36.02
N GLY A 266 5.01 -4.84 -36.87
CA GLY A 266 6.13 -5.52 -37.51
C GLY A 266 6.95 -6.44 -36.61
N VAL A 267 6.61 -6.58 -35.34
CA VAL A 267 7.33 -7.44 -34.38
C VAL A 267 7.08 -8.93 -34.67
N VAL A 268 5.87 -9.28 -35.11
CA VAL A 268 5.44 -10.64 -35.42
C VAL A 268 4.89 -10.69 -36.84
N LYS A 269 5.33 -11.65 -37.61
CA LYS A 269 4.99 -11.74 -39.05
C LYS A 269 4.00 -12.85 -39.40
N ASN A 270 3.90 -13.88 -38.59
CA ASN A 270 3.07 -15.03 -38.83
C ASN A 270 2.58 -15.69 -37.55
N GLU A 271 1.61 -16.59 -37.66
CA GLU A 271 1.00 -17.29 -36.51
C GLU A 271 2.01 -18.10 -35.68
N LYS A 272 3.03 -18.70 -36.31
CA LYS A 272 4.05 -19.46 -35.60
C LYS A 272 4.88 -18.57 -34.70
N GLU A 273 5.29 -17.39 -35.18
CA GLU A 273 6.01 -16.38 -34.40
C GLU A 273 5.11 -15.80 -33.28
N PHE A 274 3.82 -15.60 -33.59
CA PHE A 274 2.85 -15.12 -32.60
C PHE A 274 2.74 -16.08 -31.42
N LYS A 275 2.51 -17.38 -31.70
CA LYS A 275 2.46 -18.42 -30.66
C LYS A 275 3.75 -18.50 -29.85
N ALA A 276 4.90 -18.45 -30.52
CA ALA A 276 6.20 -18.44 -29.84
C ALA A 276 6.37 -17.22 -28.92
N LYS A 277 5.96 -16.06 -29.41
CA LYS A 277 6.06 -14.80 -28.64
C LYS A 277 5.09 -14.75 -27.45
N VAL A 278 3.88 -15.29 -27.60
CA VAL A 278 2.93 -15.47 -26.49
C VAL A 278 3.52 -16.44 -25.46
N ALA A 279 4.06 -17.59 -25.89
CA ALA A 279 4.70 -18.54 -24.98
C ALA A 279 5.90 -17.91 -24.24
N GLU A 280 6.74 -17.16 -24.94
CA GLU A 280 7.85 -16.40 -24.34
C GLU A 280 7.35 -15.42 -23.26
N SER A 281 6.28 -14.67 -23.56
CA SER A 281 5.70 -13.71 -22.64
C SER A 281 5.14 -14.37 -21.36
N ILE A 282 4.44 -15.48 -21.53
CA ILE A 282 3.92 -16.29 -20.41
C ILE A 282 5.10 -16.82 -19.58
N THR A 283 6.11 -17.42 -20.26
CA THR A 283 7.32 -17.93 -19.55
C THR A 283 7.99 -16.85 -18.75
N ASN A 284 8.22 -15.67 -19.33
CA ASN A 284 8.87 -14.56 -18.66
C ASN A 284 8.10 -14.08 -17.42
N ASN A 285 6.77 -14.07 -17.49
CA ASN A 285 5.94 -13.66 -16.33
C ASN A 285 6.06 -14.69 -15.19
N TYR A 286 5.91 -15.97 -15.49
CA TYR A 286 6.03 -17.03 -14.48
C TYR A 286 7.47 -17.20 -13.98
N THR A 287 8.48 -16.97 -14.81
CA THR A 287 9.88 -17.01 -14.37
C THR A 287 10.15 -15.93 -13.32
N ARG A 288 9.64 -14.71 -13.52
CA ARG A 288 9.75 -13.64 -12.52
C ARG A 288 9.07 -14.00 -11.19
N GLU A 289 7.92 -14.65 -11.27
CA GLU A 289 7.22 -15.12 -10.07
C GLU A 289 8.01 -16.24 -9.38
N ALA A 290 8.53 -17.20 -10.12
CA ALA A 290 9.38 -18.28 -9.59
C ALA A 290 10.68 -17.74 -8.96
N GLU A 291 11.32 -16.74 -9.57
CA GLU A 291 12.46 -16.05 -9.01
C GLU A 291 12.10 -15.30 -7.72
N SER A 292 10.95 -14.62 -7.67
CA SER A 292 10.47 -13.95 -6.45
C SER A 292 10.24 -14.93 -5.30
N ILE A 293 9.67 -16.11 -5.60
CA ILE A 293 9.50 -17.18 -4.61
C ILE A 293 10.87 -17.69 -4.14
N LEU A 294 11.80 -17.94 -5.08
CA LEU A 294 13.16 -18.39 -4.76
C LEU A 294 13.88 -17.38 -3.82
N TRP A 295 13.80 -16.09 -4.15
CA TRP A 295 14.40 -15.05 -3.33
C TRP A 295 13.81 -14.99 -1.92
N ARG A 296 12.48 -15.11 -1.81
CA ARG A 296 11.80 -15.16 -0.52
C ARG A 296 12.24 -16.37 0.29
N ASP A 297 12.27 -17.56 -0.31
CA ASP A 297 12.71 -18.79 0.35
C ASP A 297 14.16 -18.72 0.81
N ILE A 298 15.04 -18.07 0.03
CA ILE A 298 16.44 -17.82 0.43
C ILE A 298 16.46 -16.86 1.62
N HIS A 299 15.76 -15.76 1.53
CA HIS A 299 15.69 -14.74 2.58
C HIS A 299 15.23 -15.34 3.91
N ASP A 300 14.10 -16.06 3.90
CA ASP A 300 13.55 -16.68 5.10
C ASP A 300 14.54 -17.67 5.73
N LYS A 301 15.18 -18.51 4.90
CA LYS A 301 16.18 -19.46 5.40
C LYS A 301 17.46 -18.79 5.92
N VAL A 302 17.86 -17.65 5.36
CA VAL A 302 18.99 -16.86 5.88
C VAL A 302 18.65 -16.29 7.25
N ILE A 303 17.46 -15.72 7.39
CA ILE A 303 16.98 -15.18 8.67
C ILE A 303 16.92 -16.30 9.73
N ASP A 304 16.27 -17.42 9.42
CA ASP A 304 16.15 -18.56 10.33
C ASP A 304 17.50 -19.13 10.78
N ALA A 305 18.49 -19.12 9.86
CA ALA A 305 19.83 -19.63 10.14
C ALA A 305 20.73 -18.62 10.88
N THR A 306 20.32 -17.35 10.95
CA THR A 306 21.09 -16.25 11.51
C THR A 306 20.54 -15.87 12.89
N LYS A 307 21.37 -16.03 13.93
CA LYS A 307 20.99 -15.56 15.26
C LYS A 307 21.28 -14.06 15.37
N MET A 308 20.25 -13.27 15.49
CA MET A 308 20.32 -11.83 15.72
C MET A 308 19.61 -11.48 17.02
N ASP A 309 20.27 -10.66 17.84
CA ASP A 309 19.63 -10.09 19.01
C ASP A 309 19.03 -8.74 18.60
N LEU A 310 17.71 -8.62 18.71
CA LEU A 310 16.99 -7.41 18.39
C LEU A 310 16.57 -6.66 19.68
N PRO A 311 16.50 -5.33 19.65
CA PRO A 311 16.02 -4.52 20.77
C PRO A 311 14.48 -4.59 20.88
N ASN A 312 13.93 -5.75 21.19
CA ASN A 312 12.50 -6.03 21.12
C ASN A 312 11.63 -5.05 21.91
N GLU A 313 12.05 -4.73 23.14
CA GLU A 313 11.32 -3.77 24.00
C GLU A 313 11.32 -2.35 23.43
N PHE A 314 12.44 -1.95 22.82
CA PHE A 314 12.54 -0.67 22.13
C PHE A 314 11.67 -0.65 20.88
N LEU A 315 11.76 -1.68 20.03
CA LEU A 315 11.01 -1.77 18.77
C LEU A 315 9.50 -1.75 19.01
N LYS A 316 9.01 -2.46 20.01
CA LYS A 316 7.59 -2.43 20.39
C LYS A 316 7.13 -1.02 20.77
N ARG A 317 7.89 -0.32 21.60
CA ARG A 317 7.59 1.07 21.99
C ARG A 317 7.65 2.02 20.80
N TRP A 318 8.65 1.84 19.93
CA TRP A 318 8.80 2.64 18.73
C TRP A 318 7.61 2.44 17.77
N MET A 319 7.22 1.19 17.50
CA MET A 319 6.07 0.86 16.62
C MET A 319 4.76 1.44 17.15
N LEU A 320 4.49 1.32 18.44
CA LEU A 320 3.30 1.90 19.06
C LEU A 320 3.25 3.42 18.92
N ARG A 321 4.39 4.07 19.11
CA ARG A 321 4.49 5.52 19.01
C ARG A 321 4.34 6.02 17.57
N THR A 322 5.01 5.39 16.62
CA THR A 322 5.00 5.80 15.20
C THR A 322 3.62 5.59 14.56
N ASN A 323 2.87 4.59 15.01
CA ASN A 323 1.53 4.32 14.50
C ASN A 323 0.40 5.14 15.16
N GLU A 324 0.74 6.09 16.06
CA GLU A 324 -0.21 7.05 16.62
C GLU A 324 -1.52 6.43 17.14
N GLY A 325 -1.46 5.25 17.77
CA GLY A 325 -2.62 4.55 18.31
C GLY A 325 -3.48 3.78 17.29
N LYS A 326 -3.03 3.66 16.03
CA LYS A 326 -3.70 2.82 15.02
C LYS A 326 -3.51 1.32 15.28
N ILE A 327 -2.50 0.95 16.06
CA ILE A 327 -2.20 -0.43 16.45
C ILE A 327 -2.28 -0.51 17.97
N SER A 328 -3.03 -1.50 18.49
CA SER A 328 -3.06 -1.75 19.94
C SER A 328 -1.86 -2.61 20.37
N GLU A 329 -1.46 -2.51 21.66
CA GLU A 329 -0.40 -3.37 22.22
C GLU A 329 -0.73 -4.87 22.01
N LYS A 330 -1.99 -5.25 22.13
CA LYS A 330 -2.43 -6.66 21.94
C LYS A 330 -2.26 -7.15 20.51
N ASP A 331 -2.50 -6.28 19.55
CA ASP A 331 -2.35 -6.63 18.12
C ASP A 331 -0.87 -6.66 17.75
N LEU A 332 -0.09 -5.72 18.28
CA LEU A 332 1.35 -5.71 18.10
C LEU A 332 2.01 -6.97 18.68
N ASP A 333 1.64 -7.40 19.89
CA ASP A 333 2.21 -8.61 20.51
C ASP A 333 1.91 -9.89 19.72
N LYS A 334 0.79 -9.95 19.00
CA LYS A 334 0.45 -11.13 18.16
C LYS A 334 1.26 -11.19 16.86
N GLU A 335 1.58 -10.04 16.30
CA GLU A 335 2.18 -9.93 14.97
C GLU A 335 3.63 -9.46 15.02
N TYR A 336 4.17 -9.21 16.23
CA TYR A 336 5.49 -8.63 16.41
C TYR A 336 6.60 -9.40 15.71
N ASP A 337 6.59 -10.73 15.79
CA ASP A 337 7.62 -11.58 15.17
C ASP A 337 7.66 -11.44 13.64
N VAL A 338 6.53 -11.11 13.03
CA VAL A 338 6.43 -10.86 11.58
C VAL A 338 7.01 -9.49 11.22
N TYR A 339 6.80 -8.48 12.08
CA TYR A 339 7.32 -7.13 11.85
C TYR A 339 8.81 -7.00 12.21
N ALA A 340 9.26 -7.73 13.21
CA ALA A 340 10.65 -7.71 13.66
C ALA A 340 11.61 -8.40 12.70
#